data_c76539319b7658e6271e2cbb8c724bc4
#
_entry.id   c76539319b7658e6271e2cbb8c724bc4
#
_cell.length_a   1.000
_cell.length_b   1.000
_cell.length_c   1.000
_cell.angle_alpha   90.00
_cell.angle_beta   90.00
_cell.angle_gamma   90.00
#
_symmetry.space_group_name_H-M   'P 1'
#
loop_
_entity.id
_entity.type
_entity.pdbx_description
1 polymer ?
#
loop_
_entity_poly.entity_id
_entity_poly.type
_entity_poly.pdbx_seq_one_letter_code
_entity_poly.pdbx_strand_id
1 'polypeptide(L)'
;QTLQNEKTTRELLDKYDAATEIVNEINTLSLIAANTPCPTAGEIAQVKTAQRNIASLENKLCGMNLTAAVHMFGDNTLEVISVRTGQKIDVSDGIANISEAVRLTIPGVMEMQLSPADVDVASVEVQIKTDKQLITDVFKNYQVESLEALGELAQTIAENNRQLDLANNRLKQLLGATTFEELERTVKSSPQ
;
A
#
# COMPACT_ATOMS: atom_id res chain seq x y z
N GLN A 1 35.50 11.68 54.97
CA GLN A 1 34.02 11.51 54.76
C GLN A 1 33.49 12.45 53.73
N THR A 2 33.90 13.72 53.64
CA THR A 2 33.40 14.73 52.67
C THR A 2 33.69 14.33 51.22
N LEU A 3 34.92 13.94 50.88
CA LEU A 3 35.33 13.52 49.53
C LEU A 3 34.59 12.25 49.02
N GLN A 4 34.19 11.38 49.92
CA GLN A 4 33.47 10.13 49.57
C GLN A 4 32.01 10.41 49.27
N ASN A 5 31.42 11.36 50.04
CA ASN A 5 30.06 11.83 49.77
C ASN A 5 29.93 12.61 48.45
N GLU A 6 30.90 13.49 48.16
CA GLU A 6 30.94 14.23 46.90
C GLU A 6 31.05 13.29 45.69
N LYS A 7 31.89 12.24 45.78
CA LYS A 7 32.01 11.23 44.69
C LYS A 7 30.69 10.48 44.49
N THR A 8 30.05 10.02 45.56
CA THR A 8 28.77 9.30 45.49
C THR A 8 27.65 10.18 44.94
N THR A 9 27.60 11.48 45.33
CA THR A 9 26.62 12.43 44.79
C THR A 9 26.84 12.66 43.28
N ARG A 10 28.09 12.76 42.83
CA ARG A 10 28.42 12.94 41.42
C ARG A 10 28.03 11.71 40.59
N GLU A 11 28.33 10.51 41.07
CA GLU A 11 27.93 9.25 40.41
C GLU A 11 26.39 9.12 40.32
N LEU A 12 25.64 9.58 41.31
CA LEU A 12 24.18 9.63 41.31
C LEU A 12 23.65 10.63 40.27
N LEU A 13 24.25 11.82 40.20
CA LEU A 13 23.89 12.82 39.19
C LEU A 13 24.16 12.34 37.77
N ASP A 14 25.37 11.79 37.51
CA ASP A 14 25.74 11.24 36.24
C ASP A 14 24.76 10.13 35.80
N LYS A 15 24.36 9.27 36.76
CA LYS A 15 23.38 8.20 36.51
C LYS A 15 21.99 8.77 36.23
N TYR A 16 21.58 9.83 36.92
CA TYR A 16 20.29 10.47 36.71
C TYR A 16 20.22 11.18 35.36
N ASP A 17 21.27 11.87 34.95
CA ASP A 17 21.34 12.56 33.68
C ASP A 17 21.28 11.52 32.52
N ALA A 18 22.05 10.43 32.60
CA ALA A 18 22.01 9.35 31.64
C ALA A 18 20.62 8.66 31.59
N ALA A 19 19.97 8.45 32.72
CA ALA A 19 18.61 7.90 32.75
C ALA A 19 17.60 8.84 32.14
N THR A 20 17.72 10.15 32.39
CA THR A 20 16.84 11.18 31.83
C THR A 20 16.91 11.23 30.30
N GLU A 21 18.11 11.15 29.73
CA GLU A 21 18.30 11.08 28.28
C GLU A 21 17.57 9.86 27.68
N ILE A 22 17.72 8.69 28.30
CA ILE A 22 17.06 7.46 27.82
C ILE A 22 15.54 7.56 27.97
N VAL A 23 15.03 8.11 29.07
CA VAL A 23 13.58 8.31 29.25
C VAL A 23 13.01 9.25 28.21
N ASN A 24 13.72 10.32 27.87
CA ASN A 24 13.32 11.23 26.79
C ASN A 24 13.32 10.53 25.40
N GLU A 25 14.30 9.69 25.12
CA GLU A 25 14.33 8.84 23.92
C GLU A 25 13.12 7.91 23.88
N ILE A 26 12.83 7.19 24.97
CA ILE A 26 11.67 6.30 25.11
C ILE A 26 10.36 7.05 24.85
N ASN A 27 10.20 8.23 25.47
CA ASN A 27 8.99 9.04 25.31
C ASN A 27 8.80 9.47 23.84
N THR A 28 9.87 9.89 23.17
CA THR A 28 9.83 10.28 21.77
C THR A 28 9.44 9.12 20.86
N LEU A 29 10.09 7.96 21.02
CA LEU A 29 9.82 6.76 20.23
C LEU A 29 8.41 6.22 20.50
N SER A 30 7.95 6.24 21.76
CA SER A 30 6.59 5.84 22.12
C SER A 30 5.53 6.73 21.50
N LEU A 31 5.77 8.04 21.43
CA LEU A 31 4.86 9.00 20.81
C LEU A 31 4.76 8.73 19.29
N ILE A 32 5.87 8.44 18.63
CA ILE A 32 5.88 8.07 17.21
C ILE A 32 5.09 6.78 17.00
N ALA A 33 5.36 5.74 17.81
CA ALA A 33 4.66 4.46 17.70
C ALA A 33 3.15 4.59 17.93
N ALA A 34 2.72 5.44 18.87
CA ALA A 34 1.30 5.65 19.17
C ALA A 34 0.55 6.42 18.07
N ASN A 35 1.23 7.32 17.36
CA ASN A 35 0.61 8.21 16.37
C ASN A 35 0.74 7.74 14.92
N THR A 36 1.54 6.70 14.65
CA THR A 36 1.78 6.21 13.29
C THR A 36 1.13 4.83 13.13
N PRO A 37 0.07 4.70 12.30
CA PRO A 37 -0.54 3.41 12.04
C PRO A 37 0.46 2.50 11.30
N CYS A 38 0.58 1.25 11.77
CA CYS A 38 1.51 0.28 11.21
C CYS A 38 0.79 -0.62 10.19
N PRO A 39 1.21 -0.64 8.92
CA PRO A 39 0.70 -1.59 7.95
C PRO A 39 1.02 -3.02 8.37
N THR A 40 0.02 -3.89 8.32
CA THR A 40 0.21 -5.31 8.58
C THR A 40 0.85 -6.00 7.37
N ALA A 41 1.58 -7.09 7.63
CA ALA A 41 2.11 -7.94 6.55
C ALA A 41 0.99 -8.48 5.64
N GLY A 42 -0.21 -8.71 6.20
CA GLY A 42 -1.39 -9.13 5.46
C GLY A 42 -1.88 -8.07 4.48
N GLU A 43 -1.97 -6.80 4.89
CA GLU A 43 -2.38 -5.68 4.02
C GLU A 43 -1.38 -5.46 2.89
N ILE A 44 -0.09 -5.49 3.18
CA ILE A 44 0.97 -5.39 2.16
C ILE A 44 0.84 -6.53 1.14
N ALA A 45 0.60 -7.76 1.59
CA ALA A 45 0.40 -8.92 0.73
C ALA A 45 -0.88 -8.80 -0.12
N GLN A 46 -1.98 -8.28 0.45
CA GLN A 46 -3.23 -8.03 -0.27
C GLN A 46 -3.04 -7.00 -1.39
N VAL A 47 -2.40 -5.87 -1.11
CA VAL A 47 -2.10 -4.84 -2.14
C VAL A 47 -1.23 -5.43 -3.25
N LYS A 48 -0.19 -6.18 -2.92
CA LYS A 48 0.68 -6.84 -3.90
C LYS A 48 -0.09 -7.84 -4.77
N THR A 49 -1.00 -8.59 -4.17
CA THR A 49 -1.85 -9.55 -4.89
C THR A 49 -2.83 -8.83 -5.80
N ALA A 50 -3.49 -7.77 -5.31
CA ALA A 50 -4.41 -6.95 -6.10
C ALA A 50 -3.71 -6.32 -7.31
N GLN A 51 -2.50 -5.78 -7.15
CA GLN A 51 -1.71 -5.25 -8.27
C GLN A 51 -1.41 -6.31 -9.35
N ARG A 52 -1.03 -7.52 -8.93
CA ARG A 52 -0.77 -8.63 -9.86
C ARG A 52 -2.04 -9.08 -10.58
N ASN A 53 -3.15 -9.16 -9.85
CA ASN A 53 -4.45 -9.50 -10.43
C ASN A 53 -4.86 -8.49 -11.49
N ILE A 54 -4.78 -7.18 -11.19
CA ILE A 54 -5.09 -6.10 -12.13
C ILE A 54 -4.26 -6.27 -13.40
N ALA A 55 -2.94 -6.41 -13.29
CA ALA A 55 -2.05 -6.59 -14.45
C ALA A 55 -2.42 -7.83 -15.28
N SER A 56 -2.74 -8.95 -14.63
CA SER A 56 -3.17 -10.18 -15.29
C SER A 56 -4.50 -10.01 -16.02
N LEU A 57 -5.46 -9.33 -15.38
CA LEU A 57 -6.80 -9.11 -15.94
C LEU A 57 -6.77 -8.08 -17.08
N GLU A 58 -6.00 -7.01 -16.95
CA GLU A 58 -5.78 -6.03 -18.02
C GLU A 58 -5.10 -6.68 -19.24
N ASN A 59 -4.11 -7.56 -19.03
CA ASN A 59 -3.50 -8.34 -20.13
C ASN A 59 -4.51 -9.27 -20.80
N LYS A 60 -5.42 -9.90 -20.05
CA LYS A 60 -6.50 -10.70 -20.63
C LYS A 60 -7.42 -9.83 -21.50
N LEU A 61 -7.82 -8.65 -21.02
CA LEU A 61 -8.65 -7.73 -21.79
C LEU A 61 -7.93 -7.25 -23.07
N CYS A 62 -6.65 -6.93 -22.98
CA CYS A 62 -5.84 -6.56 -24.15
C CYS A 62 -5.74 -7.70 -25.19
N GLY A 63 -5.59 -8.95 -24.72
CA GLY A 63 -5.55 -10.13 -25.59
C GLY A 63 -6.90 -10.46 -26.24
N MET A 64 -8.00 -9.86 -25.78
CA MET A 64 -9.34 -10.04 -26.33
C MET A 64 -9.69 -9.04 -27.43
N ASN A 65 -8.89 -8.00 -27.64
CA ASN A 65 -9.11 -7.06 -28.73
C ASN A 65 -8.87 -7.76 -30.08
N LEU A 66 -9.96 -8.15 -30.72
CA LEU A 66 -9.92 -8.62 -32.10
C LEU A 66 -9.84 -7.41 -33.02
N THR A 67 -8.86 -7.38 -33.89
CA THR A 67 -8.82 -6.43 -34.99
C THR A 67 -9.42 -7.12 -36.23
N ALA A 68 -10.60 -6.70 -36.65
CA ALA A 68 -11.18 -7.16 -37.86
C ALA A 68 -10.87 -6.16 -39.00
N ALA A 69 -10.08 -6.60 -39.96
CA ALA A 69 -9.88 -5.86 -41.21
C ALA A 69 -10.86 -6.38 -42.27
N VAL A 70 -11.75 -5.53 -42.72
CA VAL A 70 -12.76 -5.88 -43.74
C VAL A 70 -12.45 -5.12 -45.03
N HIS A 71 -12.04 -5.83 -46.05
CA HIS A 71 -11.89 -5.25 -47.38
C HIS A 71 -13.20 -5.31 -48.14
N MET A 72 -13.75 -4.14 -48.42
CA MET A 72 -15.01 -4.01 -49.18
C MET A 72 -14.74 -3.97 -50.66
N PHE A 73 -15.55 -4.69 -51.41
CA PHE A 73 -15.54 -4.66 -52.88
C PHE A 73 -16.85 -4.00 -53.35
N GLY A 74 -16.73 -2.96 -54.18
CA GLY A 74 -17.85 -2.18 -54.68
C GLY A 74 -18.38 -1.15 -53.69
N ASP A 75 -19.58 -0.62 -53.95
CA ASP A 75 -20.21 0.48 -53.19
C ASP A 75 -20.99 -0.01 -51.96
N ASN A 76 -20.59 -1.12 -51.39
CA ASN A 76 -21.26 -1.67 -50.20
C ASN A 76 -20.85 -0.91 -48.92
N THR A 77 -21.77 -0.80 -47.95
CA THR A 77 -21.51 -0.21 -46.64
C THR A 77 -21.42 -1.29 -45.59
N LEU A 78 -20.40 -1.20 -44.72
CA LEU A 78 -20.25 -2.08 -43.56
C LEU A 78 -20.86 -1.40 -42.34
N GLU A 79 -21.75 -2.10 -41.65
CA GLU A 79 -22.25 -1.70 -40.36
C GLU A 79 -21.71 -2.64 -39.29
N VAL A 80 -21.11 -2.05 -38.24
CA VAL A 80 -20.64 -2.77 -37.04
C VAL A 80 -21.45 -2.30 -35.84
N ILE A 81 -22.17 -3.23 -35.23
CA ILE A 81 -23.08 -2.91 -34.11
C ILE A 81 -22.69 -3.76 -32.92
N SER A 82 -22.51 -3.11 -31.74
CA SER A 82 -22.34 -3.83 -30.49
C SER A 82 -23.57 -4.68 -30.18
N VAL A 83 -23.39 -5.95 -29.94
CA VAL A 83 -24.48 -6.87 -29.56
C VAL A 83 -25.02 -6.51 -28.19
N ARG A 84 -24.18 -6.00 -27.29
CA ARG A 84 -24.53 -5.66 -25.92
C ARG A 84 -25.33 -4.36 -25.83
N THR A 85 -24.89 -3.31 -26.52
CA THR A 85 -25.46 -1.96 -26.39
C THR A 85 -26.40 -1.57 -27.55
N GLY A 86 -26.35 -2.28 -28.66
CA GLY A 86 -27.04 -1.92 -29.90
C GLY A 86 -26.47 -0.68 -30.59
N GLN A 87 -25.36 -0.12 -30.09
CA GLN A 87 -24.74 1.07 -30.67
C GLN A 87 -23.84 0.72 -31.84
N LYS A 88 -23.79 1.64 -32.80
CA LYS A 88 -22.91 1.52 -33.98
C LYS A 88 -21.47 1.82 -33.55
N ILE A 89 -20.56 0.95 -33.94
CA ILE A 89 -19.12 1.09 -33.72
C ILE A 89 -18.53 1.72 -34.99
N ASP A 90 -17.69 2.74 -34.78
CA ASP A 90 -17.04 3.41 -35.90
C ASP A 90 -15.95 2.53 -36.51
N VAL A 91 -15.92 2.50 -37.84
CA VAL A 91 -14.97 1.70 -38.62
C VAL A 91 -14.14 2.67 -39.44
N SER A 92 -12.89 2.85 -39.05
CA SER A 92 -11.94 3.69 -39.78
C SER A 92 -11.11 2.84 -40.74
N ASP A 93 -11.09 3.22 -42.00
CA ASP A 93 -10.30 2.54 -43.05
C ASP A 93 -10.55 1.03 -43.19
N GLY A 94 -11.80 0.58 -42.91
CA GLY A 94 -12.13 -0.85 -42.96
C GLY A 94 -11.61 -1.68 -41.81
N ILE A 95 -11.11 -1.03 -40.76
CA ILE A 95 -10.58 -1.67 -39.52
C ILE A 95 -11.53 -1.39 -38.37
N ALA A 96 -12.06 -2.44 -37.76
CA ALA A 96 -12.83 -2.37 -36.54
C ALA A 96 -12.03 -2.99 -35.38
N ASN A 97 -11.84 -2.25 -34.30
CA ASN A 97 -11.32 -2.79 -33.06
C ASN A 97 -12.49 -3.34 -32.22
N ILE A 98 -12.49 -4.64 -32.01
CA ILE A 98 -13.59 -5.37 -31.40
C ILE A 98 -13.16 -5.80 -29.99
N SER A 99 -13.67 -5.12 -28.99
CA SER A 99 -13.46 -5.45 -27.56
C SER A 99 -14.65 -6.17 -26.92
N GLU A 100 -15.76 -6.30 -27.66
CA GLU A 100 -16.98 -6.98 -27.22
C GLU A 100 -17.63 -7.72 -28.38
N ALA A 101 -18.69 -8.50 -28.13
CA ALA A 101 -19.42 -9.15 -29.20
C ALA A 101 -20.06 -8.10 -30.14
N VAL A 102 -19.76 -8.21 -31.40
CA VAL A 102 -20.27 -7.30 -32.46
C VAL A 102 -20.94 -8.06 -33.56
N ARG A 103 -21.92 -7.41 -34.18
CA ARG A 103 -22.57 -7.84 -35.40
C ARG A 103 -22.05 -7.00 -36.58
N LEU A 104 -21.46 -7.66 -37.55
CA LEU A 104 -21.05 -7.06 -38.80
C LEU A 104 -22.13 -7.35 -39.85
N THR A 105 -22.66 -6.32 -40.47
CA THR A 105 -23.71 -6.44 -41.49
C THR A 105 -23.29 -5.70 -42.74
N ILE A 106 -23.34 -6.39 -43.86
CA ILE A 106 -23.31 -5.81 -45.20
C ILE A 106 -24.71 -6.05 -45.79
N PRO A 107 -25.54 -4.99 -45.89
CA PRO A 107 -26.95 -5.14 -46.32
C PRO A 107 -27.09 -5.89 -47.61
N GLY A 108 -27.92 -6.95 -47.59
CA GLY A 108 -28.19 -7.80 -48.76
C GLY A 108 -27.07 -8.75 -49.15
N VAL A 109 -25.95 -8.78 -48.44
CA VAL A 109 -24.78 -9.63 -48.75
C VAL A 109 -24.49 -10.61 -47.62
N MET A 110 -24.24 -10.11 -46.40
CA MET A 110 -23.91 -10.99 -45.28
C MET A 110 -24.18 -10.34 -43.92
N GLU A 111 -24.43 -11.20 -42.93
CA GLU A 111 -24.38 -10.87 -41.51
C GLU A 111 -23.46 -11.84 -40.80
N MET A 112 -22.55 -11.32 -39.98
CA MET A 112 -21.59 -12.12 -39.20
C MET A 112 -21.56 -11.60 -37.78
N GLN A 113 -21.55 -12.50 -36.81
CA GLN A 113 -21.30 -12.14 -35.43
C GLN A 113 -19.87 -12.53 -35.06
N LEU A 114 -19.11 -11.57 -34.54
CA LEU A 114 -17.79 -11.80 -33.98
C LEU A 114 -17.86 -11.61 -32.48
N SER A 115 -17.35 -12.59 -31.74
CA SER A 115 -17.20 -12.48 -30.29
C SER A 115 -15.75 -12.74 -29.96
N PRO A 116 -15.12 -11.90 -29.12
CA PRO A 116 -13.89 -12.30 -28.47
C PRO A 116 -14.16 -13.60 -27.70
N ALA A 117 -13.13 -14.43 -27.49
CA ALA A 117 -13.28 -15.69 -26.75
C ALA A 117 -14.09 -15.49 -25.45
N ASP A 118 -14.84 -16.52 -25.05
CA ASP A 118 -15.80 -16.56 -23.92
C ASP A 118 -15.20 -16.11 -22.57
N VAL A 119 -14.95 -14.81 -22.43
CA VAL A 119 -14.60 -14.21 -21.14
C VAL A 119 -15.67 -13.17 -20.84
N ASP A 120 -16.25 -13.29 -19.68
CA ASP A 120 -17.18 -12.30 -19.14
C ASP A 120 -16.42 -11.00 -18.83
N VAL A 121 -16.31 -10.13 -19.83
CA VAL A 121 -15.65 -8.82 -19.75
C VAL A 121 -16.21 -8.00 -18.59
N ALA A 122 -17.52 -8.06 -18.36
CA ALA A 122 -18.17 -7.32 -17.28
C ALA A 122 -17.67 -7.80 -15.91
N SER A 123 -17.52 -9.10 -15.72
CA SER A 123 -16.96 -9.67 -14.48
C SER A 123 -15.50 -9.28 -14.28
N VAL A 124 -14.70 -9.27 -15.35
CA VAL A 124 -13.29 -8.86 -15.31
C VAL A 124 -13.17 -7.38 -14.94
N GLU A 125 -13.96 -6.51 -15.52
CA GLU A 125 -13.98 -5.07 -15.20
C GLU A 125 -14.38 -4.80 -13.75
N VAL A 126 -15.38 -5.52 -13.25
CA VAL A 126 -15.80 -5.44 -11.83
C VAL A 126 -14.66 -5.85 -10.92
N GLN A 127 -13.96 -6.94 -11.24
CA GLN A 127 -12.82 -7.40 -10.43
C GLN A 127 -11.67 -6.39 -10.43
N ILE A 128 -11.31 -5.85 -11.58
CA ILE A 128 -10.29 -4.79 -11.68
C ILE A 128 -10.68 -3.58 -10.82
N LYS A 129 -11.95 -3.16 -10.89
CA LYS A 129 -12.45 -2.03 -10.10
C LYS A 129 -12.36 -2.32 -8.59
N THR A 130 -12.73 -3.53 -8.18
CA THR A 130 -12.67 -3.97 -6.78
C THR A 130 -11.23 -3.97 -6.27
N ASP A 131 -10.29 -4.52 -7.03
CA ASP A 131 -8.88 -4.57 -6.66
C ASP A 131 -8.25 -3.16 -6.62
N LYS A 132 -8.60 -2.27 -7.57
CA LYS A 132 -8.19 -0.85 -7.55
C LYS A 132 -8.73 -0.12 -6.33
N GLN A 133 -9.98 -0.37 -5.93
CA GLN A 133 -10.56 0.24 -4.75
C GLN A 133 -9.85 -0.21 -3.47
N LEU A 134 -9.56 -1.52 -3.34
CA LEU A 134 -8.80 -2.07 -2.21
C LEU A 134 -7.44 -1.37 -2.05
N ILE A 135 -6.69 -1.22 -3.15
CA ILE A 135 -5.39 -0.54 -3.14
C ILE A 135 -5.56 0.92 -2.69
N THR A 136 -6.55 1.61 -3.24
CA THR A 136 -6.83 3.02 -2.91
C THR A 136 -7.18 3.19 -1.43
N ASP A 137 -8.00 2.31 -0.89
CA ASP A 137 -8.43 2.37 0.51
C ASP A 137 -7.25 2.11 1.46
N VAL A 138 -6.40 1.12 1.17
CA VAL A 138 -5.20 0.85 1.96
C VAL A 138 -4.24 2.04 1.89
N PHE A 139 -3.95 2.56 0.70
CA PHE A 139 -3.03 3.70 0.56
C PHE A 139 -3.54 4.95 1.27
N LYS A 140 -4.85 5.20 1.22
CA LYS A 140 -5.48 6.32 1.93
C LYS A 140 -5.39 6.16 3.45
N ASN A 141 -5.58 4.95 3.98
CA ASN A 141 -5.49 4.68 5.42
C ASN A 141 -4.10 4.97 5.97
N TYR A 142 -3.06 4.68 5.20
CA TYR A 142 -1.67 4.88 5.61
C TYR A 142 -1.05 6.17 5.05
N GLN A 143 -1.81 6.96 4.27
CA GLN A 143 -1.36 8.21 3.64
C GLN A 143 -0.11 8.01 2.78
N VAL A 144 -0.06 6.93 2.02
CA VAL A 144 1.02 6.57 1.11
C VAL A 144 0.52 6.51 -0.32
N GLU A 145 1.43 6.60 -1.29
CA GLU A 145 1.09 6.63 -2.72
C GLU A 145 1.53 5.38 -3.48
N SER A 146 2.29 4.50 -2.85
CA SER A 146 2.83 3.30 -3.50
C SER A 146 3.00 2.12 -2.54
N LEU A 147 3.15 0.92 -3.12
CA LEU A 147 3.47 -0.29 -2.35
C LEU A 147 4.86 -0.21 -1.70
N GLU A 148 5.83 0.42 -2.39
CA GLU A 148 7.15 0.69 -1.83
C GLU A 148 7.05 1.55 -0.59
N ALA A 149 6.34 2.69 -0.67
CA ALA A 149 6.14 3.61 0.46
C ALA A 149 5.42 2.92 1.63
N LEU A 150 4.45 2.03 1.34
CA LEU A 150 3.78 1.22 2.36
C LEU A 150 4.76 0.27 3.05
N GLY A 151 5.67 -0.35 2.29
CA GLY A 151 6.72 -1.22 2.82
C GLY A 151 7.76 -0.47 3.65
N GLU A 152 8.18 0.70 3.20
CA GLU A 152 9.10 1.59 3.92
C GLU A 152 8.50 2.07 5.24
N LEU A 153 7.21 2.43 5.25
CA LEU A 153 6.48 2.80 6.46
C LEU A 153 6.50 1.65 7.48
N ALA A 154 6.16 0.44 7.05
CA ALA A 154 6.19 -0.73 7.93
C ALA A 154 7.60 -1.00 8.50
N GLN A 155 8.63 -0.86 7.67
CA GLN A 155 10.03 -1.04 8.09
C GLN A 155 10.46 0.04 9.08
N THR A 156 10.09 1.29 8.85
CA THR A 156 10.39 2.42 9.74
C THR A 156 9.78 2.20 11.12
N ILE A 157 8.52 1.76 11.17
CA ILE A 157 7.84 1.49 12.44
C ILE A 157 8.47 0.29 13.15
N ALA A 158 8.82 -0.77 12.42
CA ALA A 158 9.51 -1.92 12.99
C ALA A 158 10.87 -1.52 13.61
N GLU A 159 11.63 -0.66 12.94
CA GLU A 159 12.90 -0.14 13.46
C GLU A 159 12.68 0.75 14.69
N ASN A 160 11.68 1.64 14.68
CA ASN A 160 11.32 2.45 15.84
C ASN A 160 10.96 1.59 17.06
N ASN A 161 10.17 0.54 16.87
CA ASN A 161 9.83 -0.40 17.94
C ASN A 161 11.07 -1.12 18.47
N ARG A 162 11.98 -1.53 17.59
CA ARG A 162 13.27 -2.13 17.98
C ARG A 162 14.12 -1.15 18.81
N GLN A 163 14.19 0.11 18.41
CA GLN A 163 14.91 1.15 19.16
C GLN A 163 14.26 1.40 20.54
N LEU A 164 12.93 1.40 20.60
CA LEU A 164 12.19 1.51 21.84
C LEU A 164 12.52 0.36 22.82
N ASP A 165 12.55 -0.87 22.33
CA ASP A 165 12.93 -2.03 23.14
C ASP A 165 14.38 -1.94 23.63
N LEU A 166 15.30 -1.50 22.77
CA LEU A 166 16.70 -1.29 23.15
C LEU A 166 16.83 -0.17 24.21
N ALA A 167 16.12 0.94 24.07
CA ALA A 167 16.13 2.03 25.04
C ALA A 167 15.57 1.56 26.40
N ASN A 168 14.45 0.84 26.40
CA ASN A 168 13.89 0.24 27.62
C ASN A 168 14.87 -0.73 28.29
N ASN A 169 15.56 -1.55 27.53
CA ASN A 169 16.56 -2.46 28.08
C ASN A 169 17.78 -1.72 28.65
N ARG A 170 18.27 -0.67 27.97
CA ARG A 170 19.34 0.21 28.47
C ARG A 170 18.94 0.88 29.79
N LEU A 171 17.72 1.42 29.85
CA LEU A 171 17.18 2.03 31.07
C LEU A 171 17.14 1.01 32.22
N LYS A 172 16.62 -0.18 31.97
CA LYS A 172 16.54 -1.26 32.96
C LYS A 172 17.93 -1.69 33.46
N GLN A 173 18.92 -1.79 32.57
CA GLN A 173 20.30 -2.10 32.95
C GLN A 173 20.93 -0.98 33.79
N LEU A 174 20.71 0.27 33.42
CA LEU A 174 21.24 1.43 34.13
C LEU A 174 20.65 1.56 35.54
N LEU A 175 19.33 1.37 35.67
CA LEU A 175 18.63 1.51 36.94
C LEU A 175 18.84 0.29 37.88
N GLY A 176 18.95 -0.90 37.32
CA GLY A 176 19.03 -2.15 38.08
C GLY A 176 17.69 -2.44 38.80
N ALA A 177 17.74 -2.50 40.14
CA ALA A 177 16.55 -2.72 40.97
C ALA A 177 15.78 -1.45 41.33
N THR A 178 16.29 -0.26 40.97
CA THR A 178 15.73 1.04 41.29
C THR A 178 14.82 1.52 40.16
N THR A 179 13.74 2.23 40.43
CA THR A 179 12.93 2.91 39.41
C THR A 179 13.47 4.31 39.10
N PHE A 180 13.07 4.86 37.95
CA PHE A 180 13.48 6.22 37.57
C PHE A 180 12.95 7.25 38.57
N GLU A 181 11.71 7.09 39.06
CA GLU A 181 11.11 7.98 40.06
C GLU A 181 11.84 7.91 41.41
N GLU A 182 12.31 6.75 41.83
CA GLU A 182 13.12 6.57 43.01
C GLU A 182 14.48 7.25 42.89
N LEU A 183 15.13 7.12 41.74
CA LEU A 183 16.40 7.78 41.45
C LEU A 183 16.21 9.31 41.46
N GLU A 184 15.17 9.81 40.82
CA GLU A 184 14.84 11.24 40.83
C GLU A 184 14.62 11.80 42.24
N ARG A 185 13.86 11.09 43.06
CA ARG A 185 13.66 11.48 44.49
C ARG A 185 14.96 11.52 45.26
N THR A 186 15.83 10.51 45.05
CA THR A 186 17.11 10.42 45.72
C THR A 186 18.00 11.60 45.35
N VAL A 187 18.07 11.95 44.07
CA VAL A 187 18.85 13.09 43.58
C VAL A 187 18.29 14.42 44.15
N LYS A 188 16.96 14.61 44.13
CA LYS A 188 16.31 15.82 44.65
C LYS A 188 16.45 15.98 46.19
N SER A 189 16.62 14.88 46.90
CA SER A 189 16.80 14.88 48.37
C SER A 189 18.26 14.93 48.82
N SER A 190 19.22 14.79 47.91
CA SER A 190 20.63 14.88 48.22
C SER A 190 21.01 16.34 48.47
N PRO A 191 21.68 16.67 49.62
CA PRO A 191 22.15 18.02 49.87
C PRO A 191 23.17 18.44 48.80
N GLN A 192 22.97 19.60 48.23
CA GLN A 192 23.91 20.28 47.35
C GLN A 192 25.18 20.69 48.07
#